data_2b0b9dc98801ec974b3dea400b9625cd
#
_entry.id   2b0b9dc98801ec974b3dea400b9625cd
#
_cell.length_a   1.000
_cell.length_b   1.000
_cell.length_c   1.000
_cell.angle_alpha   90.00
_cell.angle_beta   90.00
_cell.angle_gamma   90.00
#
_symmetry.space_group_name_H-M   'P 1'
#
loop_
_entity.id
_entity.type
_entity.pdbx_description
1 polymer ?
#
loop_
_entity_poly.entity_id
_entity_poly.type
_entity_poly.pdbx_seq_one_letter_code
_entity_poly.pdbx_strand_id
1 'polypeptide(L)'
;ETILDEMKPYMISYTQKEAGFKVETIEKVLKVKMDFTTYQLIKKLKKDLVIKGKTGEVILADTGVKLMSKVHQMFSGTVKFESGNSLVLDTSKAQFIATQFKNKKLGIFYKFKAEYDALKSVLGDTLTTQLEEFKTTDKSIALQIVSGREGISLKEADYLVYYNIDFSALSYWQSRDRMTTKDSRKNYVYWIFADKGIEDKIYKTV
;
A
#
# COMPACT_ATOMS: atom_id res chain seq x y z
N GLU A 1 13.78 15.76 11.24
CA GLU A 1 13.81 15.47 9.79
C GLU A 1 12.95 14.27 9.49
N THR A 2 12.01 14.42 8.59
CA THR A 2 11.14 13.33 8.17
C THR A 2 11.79 12.59 7.00
N ILE A 3 11.47 11.29 6.86
CA ILE A 3 11.87 10.48 5.69
C ILE A 3 11.59 11.20 4.37
N LEU A 4 10.56 12.01 4.35
CA LEU A 4 10.20 12.88 3.23
C LEU A 4 11.30 13.86 2.85
N ASP A 5 11.97 14.44 3.83
CA ASP A 5 13.02 15.44 3.58
C ASP A 5 14.29 14.77 3.05
N GLU A 6 14.61 13.59 3.55
CA GLU A 6 15.74 12.80 3.05
C GLU A 6 15.52 12.25 1.63
N MET A 7 14.27 12.03 1.25
CA MET A 7 13.92 11.44 -0.04
C MET A 7 13.60 12.47 -1.14
N LYS A 8 13.39 13.74 -0.78
CA LYS A 8 13.12 14.82 -1.75
C LYS A 8 14.11 14.86 -2.93
N PRO A 9 15.42 14.65 -2.72
CA PRO A 9 16.37 14.64 -3.82
C PRO A 9 16.19 13.49 -4.81
N TYR A 10 15.57 12.39 -4.36
CA TYR A 10 15.37 11.18 -5.17
C TYR A 10 14.01 11.10 -5.84
N MET A 11 13.15 12.09 -5.59
CA MET A 11 11.78 12.13 -6.10
C MET A 11 11.65 12.61 -7.54
N ILE A 12 12.73 12.98 -8.17
CA ILE A 12 12.74 13.42 -9.55
C ILE A 12 13.12 12.24 -10.43
N SER A 13 12.22 11.89 -11.36
CA SER A 13 12.52 10.86 -12.36
C SER A 13 13.64 11.34 -13.28
N TYR A 14 14.83 10.83 -13.07
CA TYR A 14 16.01 11.15 -13.86
C TYR A 14 15.83 10.77 -15.33
N THR A 15 15.27 9.60 -15.57
CA THR A 15 15.07 9.05 -16.92
C THR A 15 14.09 9.86 -17.74
N GLN A 16 13.03 10.37 -17.15
CA GLN A 16 12.06 11.23 -17.85
C GLN A 16 12.65 12.61 -18.14
N LYS A 17 13.47 13.16 -17.25
CA LYS A 17 14.19 14.41 -17.50
C LYS A 17 15.21 14.27 -18.63
N GLU A 18 15.97 13.17 -18.65
CA GLU A 18 16.95 12.88 -19.70
C GLU A 18 16.27 12.67 -21.06
N ALA A 19 15.05 12.12 -21.09
CA ALA A 19 14.27 11.94 -22.31
C ALA A 19 13.51 13.22 -22.76
N GLY A 20 13.70 14.35 -22.06
CA GLY A 20 13.02 15.61 -22.37
C GLY A 20 11.59 15.72 -21.84
N PHE A 21 11.10 14.74 -21.08
CA PHE A 21 9.82 14.81 -20.39
C PHE A 21 9.98 15.58 -19.08
N LYS A 22 9.35 16.72 -18.98
CA LYS A 22 9.36 17.57 -17.76
C LYS A 22 8.33 17.06 -16.73
N VAL A 23 8.39 15.78 -16.37
CA VAL A 23 7.50 15.21 -15.36
C VAL A 23 8.23 15.17 -14.02
N GLU A 24 7.66 15.83 -13.04
CA GLU A 24 8.11 15.82 -11.65
C GLU A 24 7.28 14.78 -10.88
N THR A 25 7.92 13.91 -10.12
CA THR A 25 7.24 13.01 -9.19
C THR A 25 7.25 13.63 -7.80
N ILE A 26 6.06 13.87 -7.27
CA ILE A 26 5.87 14.33 -5.90
C ILE A 26 5.46 13.11 -5.08
N GLU A 27 6.28 12.79 -4.09
CA GLU A 27 6.12 11.62 -3.27
C GLU A 27 5.95 12.01 -1.81
N LYS A 28 4.98 11.41 -1.13
CA LYS A 28 4.71 11.66 0.29
C LYS A 28 4.42 10.37 1.02
N VAL A 29 4.95 10.26 2.23
CA VAL A 29 4.59 9.21 3.18
C VAL A 29 3.55 9.78 4.14
N LEU A 30 2.39 9.12 4.21
CA LEU A 30 1.32 9.48 5.14
C LEU A 30 1.20 8.38 6.19
N LYS A 31 1.22 8.77 7.46
CA LYS A 31 1.12 7.86 8.59
C LYS A 31 -0.32 7.72 9.04
N VAL A 32 -0.75 6.48 9.27
CA VAL A 32 -2.09 6.15 9.73
C VAL A 32 -2.00 5.49 11.10
N LYS A 33 -2.73 6.04 12.06
CA LYS A 33 -2.89 5.40 13.36
C LYS A 33 -3.88 4.24 13.22
N MET A 34 -3.38 3.03 13.40
CA MET A 34 -4.20 1.82 13.40
C MET A 34 -5.02 1.72 14.69
N ASP A 35 -5.98 0.80 14.73
CA ASP A 35 -6.78 0.55 15.93
C ASP A 35 -5.89 0.07 17.08
N PHE A 36 -6.21 0.47 18.30
CA PHE A 36 -5.50 0.07 19.49
C PHE A 36 -5.37 -1.46 19.62
N THR A 37 -6.44 -2.17 19.32
CA THR A 37 -6.49 -3.64 19.32
C THR A 37 -5.47 -4.24 18.37
N THR A 38 -5.25 -3.63 17.20
CA THR A 38 -4.26 -4.07 16.22
C THR A 38 -2.86 -4.01 16.80
N TYR A 39 -2.48 -2.91 17.42
CA TYR A 39 -1.18 -2.77 18.07
C TYR A 39 -0.99 -3.77 19.21
N GLN A 40 -2.04 -4.03 19.99
CA GLN A 40 -1.99 -5.04 21.06
C GLN A 40 -1.79 -6.45 20.53
N LEU A 41 -2.50 -6.83 19.45
CA LEU A 41 -2.33 -8.14 18.81
C LEU A 41 -0.93 -8.34 18.26
N ILE A 42 -0.36 -7.31 17.64
CA ILE A 42 1.03 -7.35 17.13
C ILE A 42 2.00 -7.55 18.29
N LYS A 43 1.83 -6.81 19.39
CA LYS A 43 2.66 -6.94 20.58
C LYS A 43 2.56 -8.34 21.20
N LYS A 44 1.34 -8.89 21.26
CA LYS A 44 1.09 -10.26 21.74
C LYS A 44 1.76 -11.29 20.86
N LEU A 45 1.68 -11.16 19.53
CA LEU A 45 2.32 -12.07 18.61
C LEU A 45 3.85 -12.05 18.75
N LYS A 46 4.44 -10.87 18.90
CA LYS A 46 5.89 -10.72 19.11
C LYS A 46 6.35 -11.40 20.42
N LYS A 47 5.51 -11.40 21.44
CA LYS A 47 5.81 -12.01 22.73
C LYS A 47 5.59 -13.53 22.74
N ASP A 48 4.42 -13.98 22.27
CA ASP A 48 3.97 -15.35 22.43
C ASP A 48 4.26 -16.22 21.20
N LEU A 49 4.56 -15.60 20.04
CA LEU A 49 4.84 -16.24 18.76
C LEU A 49 3.68 -17.07 18.20
N VAL A 50 2.53 -17.03 18.84
CA VAL A 50 1.31 -17.71 18.42
C VAL A 50 0.09 -16.97 18.96
N ILE A 51 -0.94 -16.84 18.13
CA ILE A 51 -2.28 -16.38 18.54
C ILE A 51 -3.29 -17.39 18.04
N LYS A 52 -4.17 -17.85 18.94
CA LYS A 52 -5.31 -18.72 18.61
C LYS A 52 -6.58 -17.90 18.59
N GLY A 53 -7.29 -17.95 17.48
CA GLY A 53 -8.59 -17.29 17.34
C GLY A 53 -9.72 -18.12 17.95
N LYS A 54 -10.86 -17.48 18.19
CA LYS A 54 -12.07 -18.13 18.75
C LYS A 54 -12.64 -19.24 17.86
N THR A 55 -12.37 -19.18 16.56
CA THR A 55 -12.85 -20.14 15.55
C THR A 55 -11.87 -21.30 15.29
N GLY A 56 -10.80 -21.43 16.06
CA GLY A 56 -9.75 -22.42 15.85
C GLY A 56 -8.67 -21.99 14.86
N GLU A 57 -8.79 -20.82 14.25
CA GLU A 57 -7.77 -20.26 13.38
C GLU A 57 -6.52 -19.88 14.18
N VAL A 58 -5.33 -20.11 13.59
CA VAL A 58 -4.05 -19.89 14.27
C VAL A 58 -3.17 -18.96 13.45
N ILE A 59 -2.59 -17.97 14.12
CA ILE A 59 -1.48 -17.15 13.61
C ILE A 59 -0.21 -17.70 14.25
N LEU A 60 0.67 -18.29 13.46
CA LEU A 60 1.93 -18.85 13.93
C LEU A 60 3.11 -18.04 13.41
N ALA A 61 4.00 -17.65 14.32
CA ALA A 61 5.21 -16.88 14.04
C ALA A 61 6.43 -17.51 14.72
N ASP A 62 6.60 -18.82 14.54
CA ASP A 62 7.63 -19.64 15.19
C ASP A 62 9.04 -19.46 14.61
N THR A 63 9.20 -18.73 13.53
CA THR A 63 10.50 -18.35 12.97
C THR A 63 10.58 -16.85 12.77
N GLY A 64 11.80 -16.30 12.69
CA GLY A 64 12.00 -14.87 12.45
C GLY A 64 11.37 -14.40 11.15
N VAL A 65 11.44 -15.19 10.09
CA VAL A 65 10.84 -14.89 8.78
C VAL A 65 9.31 -14.87 8.88
N LYS A 66 8.71 -15.86 9.52
CA LYS A 66 7.26 -15.89 9.74
C LYS A 66 6.80 -14.71 10.59
N LEU A 67 7.52 -14.39 11.66
CA LEU A 67 7.20 -13.27 12.53
C LEU A 67 7.21 -11.96 11.75
N MET A 68 8.24 -11.70 10.95
CA MET A 68 8.34 -10.50 10.12
C MET A 68 7.19 -10.42 9.12
N SER A 69 6.85 -11.53 8.46
CA SER A 69 5.74 -11.60 7.51
C SER A 69 4.39 -11.30 8.17
N LYS A 70 4.12 -11.92 9.34
CA LYS A 70 2.86 -11.71 10.07
C LYS A 70 2.75 -10.29 10.60
N VAL A 71 3.81 -9.74 11.15
CA VAL A 71 3.86 -8.35 11.62
C VAL A 71 3.61 -7.38 10.47
N HIS A 72 4.21 -7.63 9.31
CA HIS A 72 3.99 -6.83 8.10
C HIS A 72 2.51 -6.84 7.68
N GLN A 73 1.88 -8.03 7.65
CA GLN A 73 0.45 -8.16 7.37
C GLN A 73 -0.40 -7.37 8.37
N MET A 74 -0.14 -7.54 9.66
CA MET A 74 -0.94 -6.97 10.74
C MET A 74 -0.84 -5.45 10.80
N PHE A 75 0.32 -4.86 10.48
CA PHE A 75 0.43 -3.41 10.37
C PHE A 75 -0.37 -2.82 9.20
N SER A 76 -0.74 -3.62 8.21
CA SER A 76 -1.68 -3.21 7.17
C SER A 76 -3.14 -3.58 7.49
N GLY A 77 -3.39 -4.10 8.68
CA GLY A 77 -4.73 -4.46 9.15
C GLY A 77 -5.24 -5.80 8.65
N THR A 78 -4.35 -6.69 8.24
CA THR A 78 -4.71 -8.01 7.70
C THR A 78 -3.90 -9.11 8.36
N VAL A 79 -4.35 -10.34 8.23
CA VAL A 79 -3.55 -11.50 8.62
C VAL A 79 -3.96 -12.71 7.80
N LYS A 80 -2.99 -13.55 7.47
CA LYS A 80 -3.19 -14.87 6.88
C LYS A 80 -2.91 -15.92 7.94
N PHE A 81 -3.88 -16.79 8.18
CA PHE A 81 -3.78 -17.89 9.14
C PHE A 81 -3.00 -19.08 8.57
N GLU A 82 -2.61 -20.01 9.43
CA GLU A 82 -1.96 -21.27 9.01
C GLU A 82 -2.84 -22.11 8.07
N SER A 83 -4.15 -22.01 8.20
CA SER A 83 -5.11 -22.64 7.27
C SER A 83 -5.03 -22.11 5.83
N GLY A 84 -4.39 -20.97 5.63
CA GLY A 84 -4.39 -20.24 4.36
C GLY A 84 -5.49 -19.21 4.21
N ASN A 85 -6.47 -19.20 5.11
CA ASN A 85 -7.51 -18.18 5.15
C ASN A 85 -6.94 -16.83 5.59
N SER A 86 -7.50 -15.75 5.09
CA SER A 86 -7.11 -14.39 5.46
C SER A 86 -8.27 -13.67 6.14
N LEU A 87 -7.93 -12.71 7.00
CA LEU A 87 -8.89 -11.88 7.71
C LEU A 87 -8.47 -10.41 7.65
N VAL A 88 -9.45 -9.54 7.49
CA VAL A 88 -9.30 -8.11 7.72
C VAL A 88 -9.48 -7.85 9.22
N LEU A 89 -8.42 -7.42 9.89
CA LEU A 89 -8.42 -7.08 11.32
C LEU A 89 -8.81 -5.63 11.56
N ASP A 90 -8.42 -4.75 10.65
CA ASP A 90 -8.42 -3.31 10.86
C ASP A 90 -8.50 -2.59 9.50
N THR A 91 -9.53 -1.77 9.32
CA THR A 91 -9.75 -1.01 8.09
C THR A 91 -9.23 0.43 8.15
N SER A 92 -8.42 0.77 9.16
CA SER A 92 -7.97 2.16 9.37
C SER A 92 -7.28 2.77 8.17
N LYS A 93 -6.41 2.02 7.47
CA LYS A 93 -5.77 2.50 6.23
C LYS A 93 -6.78 2.79 5.12
N ALA A 94 -7.74 1.89 4.90
CA ALA A 94 -8.77 2.07 3.88
C ALA A 94 -9.67 3.27 4.20
N GLN A 95 -10.06 3.43 5.46
CA GLN A 95 -10.83 4.58 5.93
C GLN A 95 -10.06 5.90 5.77
N PHE A 96 -8.77 5.87 6.10
CA PHE A 96 -7.89 7.02 5.91
C PHE A 96 -7.84 7.43 4.43
N ILE A 97 -7.66 6.48 3.51
CA ILE A 97 -7.64 6.74 2.07
C ILE A 97 -8.96 7.35 1.61
N ALA A 98 -10.10 6.79 2.06
CA ALA A 98 -11.43 7.30 1.70
C ALA A 98 -11.63 8.74 2.15
N THR A 99 -11.12 9.11 3.31
CA THR A 99 -11.24 10.47 3.87
C THR A 99 -10.24 11.43 3.23
N GLN A 100 -8.97 11.03 3.19
CA GLN A 100 -7.87 11.89 2.72
C GLN A 100 -8.00 12.24 1.23
N PHE A 101 -8.47 11.29 0.43
CA PHE A 101 -8.57 11.43 -1.02
C PHE A 101 -10.02 11.47 -1.51
N LYS A 102 -10.90 12.03 -0.70
CA LYS A 102 -12.32 12.18 -1.06
C LYS A 102 -12.47 12.92 -2.40
N ASN A 103 -13.33 12.38 -3.26
CA ASN A 103 -13.60 12.92 -4.60
C ASN A 103 -12.38 12.87 -5.56
N LYS A 104 -11.39 12.07 -5.25
CA LYS A 104 -10.23 11.84 -6.12
C LYS A 104 -10.29 10.45 -6.72
N LYS A 105 -9.85 10.35 -7.97
CA LYS A 105 -9.73 9.08 -8.68
C LYS A 105 -8.32 8.52 -8.44
N LEU A 106 -8.22 7.33 -7.86
CA LEU A 106 -6.96 6.78 -7.37
C LEU A 106 -6.56 5.52 -8.14
N GLY A 107 -5.24 5.36 -8.34
CA GLY A 107 -4.64 4.07 -8.60
C GLY A 107 -4.04 3.56 -7.30
N ILE A 108 -4.60 2.50 -6.73
CA ILE A 108 -4.21 1.96 -5.42
C ILE A 108 -3.48 0.65 -5.60
N PHE A 109 -2.26 0.56 -5.08
CA PHE A 109 -1.44 -0.64 -5.11
C PHE A 109 -1.43 -1.29 -3.74
N TYR A 110 -1.79 -2.58 -3.68
CA TYR A 110 -1.80 -3.37 -2.46
C TYR A 110 -0.92 -4.61 -2.61
N LYS A 111 -0.46 -5.16 -1.48
CA LYS A 111 0.40 -6.34 -1.44
C LYS A 111 -0.37 -7.62 -1.09
N PHE A 112 -1.04 -7.62 0.04
CA PHE A 112 -1.76 -8.80 0.56
C PHE A 112 -3.21 -8.80 0.07
N LYS A 113 -3.72 -9.97 -0.32
CA LYS A 113 -5.08 -10.11 -0.87
C LYS A 113 -6.16 -9.51 0.03
N ALA A 114 -6.05 -9.69 1.35
CA ALA A 114 -7.01 -9.16 2.31
C ALA A 114 -7.02 -7.62 2.36
N GLU A 115 -5.97 -6.95 1.91
CA GLU A 115 -5.95 -5.49 1.77
C GLU A 115 -6.98 -5.01 0.74
N TYR A 116 -7.16 -5.76 -0.32
CA TYR A 116 -8.24 -5.49 -1.28
C TYR A 116 -9.62 -5.60 -0.61
N ASP A 117 -9.83 -6.63 0.21
CA ASP A 117 -11.10 -6.80 0.93
C ASP A 117 -11.37 -5.60 1.86
N ALA A 118 -10.35 -5.11 2.55
CA ALA A 118 -10.44 -3.90 3.36
C ALA A 118 -10.82 -2.68 2.52
N LEU A 119 -10.14 -2.46 1.41
CA LEU A 119 -10.44 -1.37 0.47
C LEU A 119 -11.86 -1.46 -0.07
N LYS A 120 -12.28 -2.63 -0.52
CA LYS A 120 -13.62 -2.87 -1.07
C LYS A 120 -14.71 -2.65 -0.03
N SER A 121 -14.49 -3.06 1.21
CA SER A 121 -15.45 -2.85 2.30
C SER A 121 -15.71 -1.37 2.60
N VAL A 122 -14.73 -0.51 2.39
CA VAL A 122 -14.82 0.93 2.66
C VAL A 122 -15.22 1.72 1.42
N LEU A 123 -14.60 1.44 0.26
CA LEU A 123 -14.83 2.20 -0.97
C LEU A 123 -16.03 1.70 -1.79
N GLY A 124 -16.44 0.45 -1.58
CA GLY A 124 -17.63 -0.11 -2.22
C GLY A 124 -17.56 -0.05 -3.75
N ASP A 125 -18.62 0.44 -4.37
CA ASP A 125 -18.76 0.52 -5.81
C ASP A 125 -17.90 1.61 -6.46
N THR A 126 -17.23 2.44 -5.68
CA THR A 126 -16.26 3.43 -6.19
C THR A 126 -14.90 2.80 -6.53
N LEU A 127 -14.72 1.52 -6.26
CA LEU A 127 -13.51 0.76 -6.51
C LEU A 127 -13.75 -0.34 -7.55
N THR A 128 -12.85 -0.43 -8.52
CA THR A 128 -12.82 -1.53 -9.50
C THR A 128 -11.45 -2.21 -9.49
N THR A 129 -11.38 -3.40 -10.07
CA THR A 129 -10.13 -4.09 -10.39
C THR A 129 -9.88 -4.15 -11.89
N GLN A 130 -10.81 -3.64 -12.68
CA GLN A 130 -10.80 -3.74 -14.15
C GLN A 130 -10.29 -2.42 -14.75
N LEU A 131 -9.22 -2.52 -15.54
CA LEU A 131 -8.57 -1.36 -16.12
C LEU A 131 -9.51 -0.59 -17.07
N GLU A 132 -10.31 -1.29 -17.85
CA GLU A 132 -11.26 -0.67 -18.78
C GLU A 132 -12.34 0.13 -18.03
N GLU A 133 -12.89 -0.44 -16.98
CA GLU A 133 -13.87 0.26 -16.13
C GLU A 133 -13.24 1.48 -15.44
N PHE A 134 -12.00 1.36 -14.99
CA PHE A 134 -11.25 2.50 -14.45
C PHE A 134 -11.09 3.63 -15.47
N LYS A 135 -10.75 3.31 -16.71
CA LYS A 135 -10.55 4.31 -17.77
C LYS A 135 -11.82 5.02 -18.19
N THR A 136 -12.96 4.33 -18.16
CA THR A 136 -14.23 4.83 -18.70
C THR A 136 -15.19 5.36 -17.64
N THR A 137 -14.87 5.25 -16.36
CA THR A 137 -15.70 5.72 -15.24
C THR A 137 -14.89 6.56 -14.27
N ASP A 138 -15.53 7.10 -13.25
CA ASP A 138 -14.88 7.83 -12.16
C ASP A 138 -14.33 6.91 -11.06
N LYS A 139 -14.42 5.60 -11.24
CA LYS A 139 -13.95 4.64 -10.22
C LYS A 139 -12.44 4.66 -10.07
N SER A 140 -11.99 4.47 -8.85
CA SER A 140 -10.60 4.16 -8.52
C SER A 140 -10.30 2.69 -8.82
N ILE A 141 -9.04 2.37 -9.08
CA ILE A 141 -8.62 0.99 -9.33
C ILE A 141 -7.71 0.48 -8.22
N ALA A 142 -7.89 -0.78 -7.83
CA ALA A 142 -6.98 -1.51 -6.95
C ALA A 142 -6.22 -2.56 -7.73
N LEU A 143 -4.90 -2.55 -7.62
CA LEU A 143 -3.99 -3.46 -8.32
C LEU A 143 -3.05 -4.11 -7.31
N GLN A 144 -2.94 -5.43 -7.36
CA GLN A 144 -1.97 -6.14 -6.51
C GLN A 144 -0.55 -5.94 -7.05
N ILE A 145 0.38 -5.66 -6.13
CA ILE A 145 1.79 -5.58 -6.44
C ILE A 145 2.29 -7.00 -6.70
N VAL A 146 2.75 -7.24 -7.93
CA VAL A 146 3.31 -8.53 -8.34
C VAL A 146 4.59 -8.29 -9.14
N SER A 147 5.57 -9.17 -8.97
CA SER A 147 6.82 -9.10 -9.73
C SER A 147 6.54 -9.19 -11.23
N GLY A 148 7.23 -8.37 -12.02
CA GLY A 148 7.14 -8.41 -13.48
C GLY A 148 5.91 -7.74 -14.09
N ARG A 149 5.06 -7.11 -13.30
CA ARG A 149 3.95 -6.33 -13.83
C ARG A 149 4.50 -5.02 -14.41
N GLU A 150 4.45 -4.91 -15.72
CA GLU A 150 4.95 -3.74 -16.45
C GLU A 150 3.83 -3.05 -17.24
N GLY A 151 4.03 -1.76 -17.50
CA GLY A 151 3.37 -1.05 -18.57
C GLY A 151 1.89 -0.72 -18.39
N ILE A 152 1.37 -0.64 -17.16
CA ILE A 152 0.00 -0.17 -16.92
C ILE A 152 0.00 1.35 -16.88
N SER A 153 -0.76 1.97 -17.79
CA SER A 153 -1.01 3.40 -17.76
C SER A 153 -2.18 3.73 -16.84
N LEU A 154 -1.94 4.58 -15.85
CA LEU A 154 -2.94 5.10 -14.92
C LEU A 154 -3.10 6.61 -15.05
N LYS A 155 -2.96 7.13 -16.28
CA LYS A 155 -3.04 8.57 -16.55
C LYS A 155 -4.42 9.18 -16.27
N GLU A 156 -5.45 8.36 -16.09
CA GLU A 156 -6.77 8.83 -15.66
C GLU A 156 -6.85 9.06 -14.14
N ALA A 157 -5.87 8.59 -13.37
CA ALA A 157 -5.82 8.79 -11.93
C ALA A 157 -5.36 10.19 -11.55
N ASP A 158 -5.95 10.74 -10.50
CA ASP A 158 -5.46 11.97 -9.86
C ASP A 158 -4.18 11.69 -9.07
N TYR A 159 -4.14 10.56 -8.35
CA TYR A 159 -3.03 10.17 -7.51
C TYR A 159 -2.77 8.66 -7.56
N LEU A 160 -1.51 8.27 -7.34
CA LEU A 160 -1.11 6.89 -7.07
C LEU A 160 -0.94 6.71 -5.57
N VAL A 161 -1.53 5.65 -5.03
CA VAL A 161 -1.54 5.36 -3.60
C VAL A 161 -1.02 3.95 -3.37
N TYR A 162 0.03 3.82 -2.58
CA TYR A 162 0.56 2.53 -2.14
C TYR A 162 0.03 2.20 -0.75
N TYR A 163 -0.83 1.21 -0.68
CA TYR A 163 -1.42 0.72 0.57
C TYR A 163 -0.39 0.04 1.46
N ASN A 164 0.62 -0.55 0.85
CA ASN A 164 1.69 -1.25 1.51
C ASN A 164 2.99 -1.13 0.70
N ILE A 165 4.10 -1.54 1.30
CA ILE A 165 5.42 -1.54 0.67
C ILE A 165 6.10 -2.89 0.87
N ASP A 166 6.80 -3.34 -0.16
CA ASP A 166 7.83 -4.38 -0.10
C ASP A 166 8.90 -4.09 -1.15
N PHE A 167 9.84 -5.00 -1.32
CA PHE A 167 10.88 -4.82 -2.35
C PHE A 167 10.30 -4.77 -3.77
N SER A 168 9.22 -5.51 -4.04
CA SER A 168 8.53 -5.49 -5.33
C SER A 168 7.81 -4.16 -5.55
N ALA A 169 7.21 -3.58 -4.51
CA ALA A 169 6.59 -2.27 -4.58
C ALA A 169 7.61 -1.20 -4.96
N LEU A 170 8.80 -1.28 -4.40
CA LEU A 170 9.86 -0.33 -4.70
C LEU A 170 10.37 -0.47 -6.13
N SER A 171 10.59 -1.71 -6.61
CA SER A 171 10.95 -1.97 -7.99
C SER A 171 9.88 -1.45 -8.95
N TYR A 172 8.61 -1.64 -8.60
CA TYR A 172 7.48 -1.13 -9.35
C TYR A 172 7.46 0.40 -9.37
N TRP A 173 7.72 1.02 -8.23
CA TRP A 173 7.81 2.46 -8.10
C TRP A 173 9.02 3.03 -8.88
N GLN A 174 10.14 2.34 -8.90
CA GLN A 174 11.31 2.74 -9.71
C GLN A 174 11.04 2.68 -11.22
N SER A 175 10.12 1.83 -11.64
CA SER A 175 9.67 1.75 -13.05
C SER A 175 8.50 2.71 -13.36
N ARG A 176 8.17 3.62 -12.47
CA ARG A 176 7.04 4.57 -12.58
C ARG A 176 7.07 5.52 -13.77
N ASP A 177 8.22 5.63 -14.42
CA ASP A 177 8.34 6.43 -15.64
C ASP A 177 7.33 6.02 -16.72
N ARG A 178 6.79 4.82 -16.58
CA ARG A 178 5.74 4.28 -17.44
C ARG A 178 4.32 4.55 -16.93
N MET A 179 4.20 5.13 -15.73
CA MET A 179 2.93 5.46 -15.12
C MET A 179 2.82 6.97 -14.97
N THR A 180 1.89 7.55 -15.70
CA THR A 180 1.55 8.96 -15.59
C THR A 180 0.18 9.12 -14.95
N THR A 181 -0.03 10.22 -14.23
CA THR A 181 -1.35 10.64 -13.73
C THR A 181 -1.98 11.66 -14.67
N LYS A 182 -3.19 12.14 -14.36
CA LYS A 182 -3.90 13.19 -15.14
C LYS A 182 -3.05 14.42 -15.37
N ASP A 183 -2.28 14.82 -14.37
CA ASP A 183 -1.33 15.90 -14.52
C ASP A 183 -0.09 15.36 -15.23
N SER A 184 0.04 15.65 -16.53
CA SER A 184 1.19 15.23 -17.33
C SER A 184 2.52 15.85 -16.88
N ARG A 185 2.49 16.85 -15.99
CA ARG A 185 3.67 17.54 -15.48
C ARG A 185 4.12 17.02 -14.12
N LYS A 186 3.19 16.47 -13.33
CA LYS A 186 3.43 16.03 -11.97
C LYS A 186 2.72 14.72 -11.69
N ASN A 187 3.48 13.71 -11.25
CA ASN A 187 2.94 12.47 -10.71
C ASN A 187 2.91 12.56 -9.19
N TYR A 188 1.75 12.35 -8.61
CA TYR A 188 1.57 12.33 -7.16
C TYR A 188 1.50 10.89 -6.67
N VAL A 189 2.46 10.54 -5.82
CA VAL A 189 2.58 9.20 -5.22
C VAL A 189 2.48 9.33 -3.70
N TYR A 190 1.59 8.57 -3.11
CA TYR A 190 1.38 8.54 -1.67
C TYR A 190 1.61 7.14 -1.12
N TRP A 191 2.48 7.06 -0.13
CA TRP A 191 2.73 5.84 0.64
C TRP A 191 1.91 5.90 1.92
N ILE A 192 1.08 4.88 2.18
CA ILE A 192 0.23 4.82 3.36
C ILE A 192 0.82 3.81 4.33
N PHE A 193 1.47 4.30 5.36
CA PHE A 193 2.16 3.49 6.36
C PHE A 193 1.43 3.55 7.69
N ALA A 194 1.36 2.41 8.39
CA ALA A 194 0.90 2.40 9.77
C ALA A 194 1.86 3.20 10.65
N ASP A 195 1.33 4.05 11.51
CA ASP A 195 2.14 4.73 12.51
C ASP A 195 2.84 3.69 13.39
N LYS A 196 4.14 3.86 13.66
CA LYS A 196 5.01 2.91 14.36
C LYS A 196 5.12 1.52 13.69
N GLY A 197 4.79 1.43 12.41
CA GLY A 197 4.81 0.18 11.65
C GLY A 197 6.17 -0.17 11.09
N ILE A 198 6.23 -1.39 10.52
CA ILE A 198 7.43 -1.93 9.89
C ILE A 198 7.72 -1.31 8.51
N GLU A 199 6.72 -0.72 7.87
CA GLU A 199 6.85 -0.16 6.53
C GLU A 199 7.94 0.92 6.46
N ASP A 200 8.09 1.73 7.49
CA ASP A 200 9.16 2.71 7.58
C ASP A 200 10.55 2.08 7.51
N LYS A 201 10.71 0.92 8.13
CA LYS A 201 11.99 0.18 8.12
C LYS A 201 12.27 -0.37 6.73
N ILE A 202 11.26 -0.92 6.06
CA ILE A 202 11.38 -1.42 4.69
C ILE A 202 11.78 -0.28 3.75
N TYR A 203 11.10 0.84 3.86
CA TYR A 203 11.33 2.02 3.02
C TYR A 203 12.74 2.61 3.17
N LYS A 204 13.30 2.54 4.40
CA LYS A 204 14.66 3.04 4.69
C LYS A 204 15.78 2.11 4.22
N THR A 205 15.50 0.82 4.05
CA THR A 205 16.52 -0.18 3.67
C THR A 205 16.71 -0.31 2.17
N VAL A 206 15.92 0.35 1.41
CA VAL A 206 15.93 0.30 -0.05
C VAL A 206 16.23 1.67 -0.62
#